data_324146e16c2db53e8f653d56b7371d23
#
_entry.id   324146e16c2db53e8f653d56b7371d23
#
_cell.length_a   1.000
_cell.length_b   1.000
_cell.length_c   1.000
_cell.angle_alpha   90.00
_cell.angle_beta   90.00
_cell.angle_gamma   90.00
#
_symmetry.space_group_name_H-M   'P 1'
#
loop_
_entity.id
_entity.type
_entity.pdbx_description
1 polymer ?
#
loop_
_entity_poly.entity_id
_entity_poly.type
_entity_poly.pdbx_seq_one_letter_code
_entity_poly.pdbx_strand_id
1 'polypeptide(L)' 'MKKTYSIMLDKKDAKKVMDLLIEMEAYFEVSPRTEFIKIYVCLDEEESDFIDSFLDTL' A
#
# COMPACT_ATOMS: atom_id res chain seq x y z
N MET A 1 -0.19 -12.50 12.60
CA MET A 1 -0.29 -13.21 11.31
C MET A 1 -0.51 -12.19 10.18
N LYS A 2 0.30 -12.27 9.13
CA LYS A 2 0.18 -11.32 8.01
C LYS A 2 -0.84 -11.78 6.99
N LYS A 3 -1.55 -10.81 6.40
CA LYS A 3 -2.53 -11.06 5.35
C LYS A 3 -2.16 -10.23 4.13
N THR A 4 -2.62 -10.67 2.97
CA THR A 4 -2.42 -9.94 1.74
C THR A 4 -3.61 -9.04 1.46
N TYR A 5 -3.33 -7.76 1.24
CA TYR A 5 -4.34 -6.76 0.89
C TYR A 5 -4.04 -6.21 -0.50
N SER A 6 -5.05 -5.74 -1.19
CA SER A 6 -4.86 -5.01 -2.44
C SER A 6 -5.36 -3.59 -2.30
N ILE A 7 -4.56 -2.66 -2.79
CA ILE A 7 -4.86 -1.22 -2.72
C ILE A 7 -4.79 -0.67 -4.14
N MET A 8 -5.81 0.10 -4.53
CA MET A 8 -5.85 0.74 -5.85
C MET A 8 -5.78 2.24 -5.67
N LEU A 9 -4.78 2.87 -6.26
CA LEU A 9 -4.51 4.30 -6.10
C LEU A 9 -4.08 4.90 -7.43
N ASP A 10 -4.24 6.23 -7.56
CA ASP A 10 -3.64 6.92 -8.69
C ASP A 10 -2.10 6.94 -8.53
N LYS A 11 -1.41 7.38 -9.56
CA LYS A 11 0.06 7.33 -9.58
C LYS A 11 0.70 8.16 -8.47
N LYS A 12 0.14 9.31 -8.15
CA LYS A 12 0.66 10.18 -7.10
C LYS A 12 0.57 9.51 -5.72
N ASP A 13 -0.61 9.02 -5.42
CA ASP A 13 -0.87 8.43 -4.11
C ASP A 13 -0.16 7.09 -3.97
N ALA A 14 -0.12 6.32 -5.06
CA ALA A 14 0.60 5.05 -5.06
C ALA A 14 2.08 5.23 -4.72
N LYS A 15 2.71 6.27 -5.26
CA LYS A 15 4.11 6.55 -4.96
C LYS A 15 4.32 6.82 -3.47
N LYS A 16 3.43 7.59 -2.87
CA LYS A 16 3.50 7.90 -1.44
C LYS A 16 3.38 6.64 -0.59
N VAL A 17 2.45 5.78 -0.95
CA VAL A 17 2.24 4.52 -0.23
C VAL A 17 3.43 3.58 -0.41
N MET A 18 3.97 3.49 -1.62
CA MET A 18 5.14 2.65 -1.88
C MET A 18 6.35 3.10 -1.07
N ASP A 19 6.58 4.41 -0.98
CA ASP A 19 7.67 4.96 -0.18
C ASP A 19 7.50 4.57 1.29
N LEU A 20 6.28 4.65 1.80
CA LEU A 20 5.98 4.26 3.18
C LEU A 20 6.21 2.77 3.40
N LEU A 21 5.77 1.93 2.46
CA LEU A 21 5.96 0.48 2.55
C LEU A 21 7.43 0.11 2.57
N ILE A 22 8.25 0.82 1.81
CA ILE A 22 9.70 0.59 1.82
C ILE A 22 10.28 0.94 3.19
N GLU A 23 9.88 2.04 3.78
CA GLU A 23 10.34 2.42 5.13
C GLU A 23 9.89 1.43 6.19
N MET A 24 8.71 0.87 6.05
CA MET A 24 8.18 -0.15 6.96
C MET A 24 8.83 -1.52 6.75
N GLU A 25 9.62 -1.66 5.69
CA GLU A 25 10.20 -2.95 5.29
C GLU A 25 9.12 -4.01 5.02
N ALA A 26 7.95 -3.57 4.55
CA ALA A 26 6.85 -4.46 4.24
C ALA A 26 7.04 -5.06 2.84
N TYR A 27 6.61 -6.31 2.69
CA TYR A 27 6.62 -6.94 1.37
C TYR A 27 5.44 -6.43 0.56
N PHE A 28 5.70 -6.01 -0.67
CA PHE A 28 4.63 -5.60 -1.57
C PHE A 28 5.00 -5.85 -3.02
N GLU A 29 3.98 -5.95 -3.86
CA GLU A 29 4.13 -6.08 -5.31
C GLU A 29 3.25 -5.04 -5.98
N VAL A 30 3.71 -4.52 -7.11
CA VAL A 30 3.03 -3.46 -7.83
C VAL A 30 2.56 -3.98 -9.19
N SER A 31 1.30 -3.72 -9.50
CA SER A 31 0.71 -4.06 -10.80
C SER A 31 0.17 -2.77 -11.43
N PRO A 32 0.95 -2.09 -12.27
CA PRO A 32 0.49 -0.85 -12.90
C PRO A 32 -0.62 -1.13 -13.91
N ARG A 33 -1.65 -0.28 -13.88
CA ARG A 33 -2.76 -0.31 -14.83
C ARG A 33 -2.81 1.03 -15.56
N THR A 34 -3.67 1.13 -16.54
CA THR A 34 -3.77 2.33 -17.37
C THR A 34 -4.20 3.55 -16.56
N GLU A 35 -5.19 3.40 -15.69
CA GLU A 35 -5.78 4.51 -14.94
C GLU A 35 -5.39 4.55 -13.48
N PHE A 36 -4.81 3.46 -12.95
CA PHE A 36 -4.46 3.37 -11.54
C PHE A 36 -3.30 2.40 -11.36
N ILE A 37 -2.76 2.38 -10.15
CA ILE A 37 -1.74 1.40 -9.77
C ILE A 37 -2.33 0.52 -8.68
N LYS A 38 -2.24 -0.79 -8.88
CA LYS A 38 -2.69 -1.77 -7.90
C LYS A 38 -1.47 -2.27 -7.13
N ILE A 39 -1.55 -2.21 -5.81
CA ILE A 39 -0.47 -2.64 -4.92
C ILE A 39 -0.98 -3.80 -4.09
N TYR A 40 -0.25 -4.92 -4.13
CA TYR A 40 -0.51 -6.06 -3.27
C TYR A 40 0.49 -6.00 -2.12
N VAL A 41 0.02 -6.01 -0.90
CA VAL A 41 0.89 -5.83 0.26
C VAL A 41 0.56 -6.84 1.35
N CYS A 42 1.61 -7.37 2.00
CA CYS A 42 1.46 -8.27 3.14
C CYS A 42 1.65 -7.50 4.43
N LEU A 43 0.61 -7.42 5.24
CA LEU A 43 0.62 -6.64 6.47
C LEU A 43 0.01 -7.43 7.63
N ASP A 44 0.52 -7.21 8.83
CA ASP A 44 -0.16 -7.66 10.04
C ASP A 44 -1.24 -6.62 10.42
N GLU A 45 -1.93 -6.87 11.52
CA GLU A 45 -3.07 -6.05 11.92
C GLU A 45 -2.66 -4.61 12.25
N GLU A 46 -1.54 -4.43 12.96
CA GLU A 46 -1.03 -3.10 13.30
C GLU A 46 -0.58 -2.33 12.08
N GLU A 47 0.13 -2.99 11.18
CA GLU A 47 0.58 -2.39 9.94
C GLU A 47 -0.60 -2.01 9.06
N SER A 48 -1.61 -2.86 9.00
CA SER A 48 -2.82 -2.60 8.24
C SER A 48 -3.55 -1.36 8.75
N ASP A 49 -3.69 -1.24 10.07
CA ASP A 49 -4.32 -0.06 10.68
C ASP A 49 -3.53 1.21 10.38
N PHE A 50 -2.21 1.12 10.41
CA PHE A 50 -1.35 2.26 10.10
C PHE A 50 -1.52 2.71 8.66
N ILE A 51 -1.54 1.76 7.72
CA ILE A 51 -1.75 2.05 6.30
C ILE A 51 -3.13 2.66 6.06
N ASP A 52 -4.17 2.11 6.70
CA ASP A 52 -5.53 2.65 6.57
C ASP A 52 -5.59 4.10 7.03
N SER A 53 -4.95 4.42 8.15
CA SER A 53 -4.86 5.80 8.65
C SER A 53 -4.11 6.70 7.67
N PHE A 54 -3.05 6.20 7.07
CA PHE A 54 -2.27 6.94 6.08
C PHE A 54 -3.12 7.24 4.83
N LEU A 55 -3.87 6.25 4.36
CA LEU A 55 -4.72 6.41 3.18
C LEU A 55 -5.79 7.48 3.39
N ASP A 56 -6.29 7.61 4.61
CA ASP A 56 -7.27 8.65 4.94
C ASP A 56 -6.70 10.06 4.84
N THR A 57 -5.38 10.22 4.83
CA THR A 57 -4.73 11.52 4.72
C THR A 57 -4.40 11.93 3.28
N LEU A 58 -4.62 11.04 2.34
CA LEU A 58 -4.29 11.29 0.93
C LEU A 58 -5.30 12.18 0.20
#